data_5f727ff8abab4841e700f9401b89631a
#
_entry.id   5f727ff8abab4841e700f9401b89631a
#
_cell.length_a   1.000
_cell.length_b   1.000
_cell.length_c   1.000
_cell.angle_alpha   90.00
_cell.angle_beta   90.00
_cell.angle_gamma   90.00
#
_symmetry.space_group_name_H-M   'P 1'
#
loop_
_entity.id
_entity.type
_entity.pdbx_description
1 polymer ?
#
loop_
_entity_poly.entity_id
_entity_poly.type
_entity_poly.pdbx_seq_one_letter_code
_entity_poly.pdbx_strand_id
1 'polypeptide(L)'
;FILWRLLPPLVAKDTGSFKSVPGLFRNKELALLYLQTLLAVTGYFLAYTYLAPLLIQIGGFSGQAVPLFLLLMGLSGICGSLFATRLAAMKTKLVFILPSVAIFLCLLALNISIAHLAAIVPICILWGGSMAVLGLLFQSKILEIAAHSADIATSIYSGIFNVGIGGGAFIG
;
A
#
# COMPACT_ATOMS: atom_id res chain seq x y z
N PHE A 1 -14.75 -22.79 -12.21
CA PHE A 1 -15.83 -23.26 -13.11
C PHE A 1 -17.01 -22.31 -13.18
N ILE A 2 -17.43 -21.73 -12.04
CA ILE A 2 -18.56 -20.77 -11.96
C ILE A 2 -18.25 -19.44 -12.65
N LEU A 3 -17.05 -18.90 -12.43
CA LEU A 3 -16.60 -17.63 -13.05
C LEU A 3 -16.58 -17.73 -14.58
N TRP A 4 -16.23 -18.88 -15.16
CA TRP A 4 -16.15 -19.06 -16.61
C TRP A 4 -17.52 -19.03 -17.30
N ARG A 5 -18.59 -19.36 -16.58
CA ARG A 5 -19.98 -19.28 -17.08
C ARG A 5 -20.64 -17.92 -16.89
N LEU A 6 -20.14 -17.13 -15.94
CA LEU A 6 -20.75 -15.82 -15.61
C LEU A 6 -20.05 -14.64 -16.27
N LEU A 7 -18.80 -14.81 -16.75
CA LEU A 7 -18.08 -13.74 -17.46
C LEU A 7 -18.63 -13.62 -18.89
N PRO A 8 -19.22 -12.47 -19.26
CA PRO A 8 -19.56 -12.20 -20.65
C PRO A 8 -18.28 -12.17 -21.49
N PRO A 9 -18.33 -12.52 -22.81
CA PRO A 9 -17.19 -12.40 -23.69
C PRO A 9 -16.75 -10.92 -23.73
N LEU A 10 -15.70 -10.61 -22.97
CA LEU A 10 -15.09 -9.28 -23.00
C LEU A 10 -14.32 -9.18 -24.31
N VAL A 11 -14.82 -8.35 -25.22
CA VAL A 11 -14.03 -7.93 -26.39
C VAL A 11 -12.80 -7.22 -25.86
N ALA A 12 -11.62 -7.76 -26.12
CA ALA A 12 -10.35 -7.12 -25.80
C ALA A 12 -10.31 -5.75 -26.51
N LYS A 13 -10.68 -4.69 -25.78
CA LYS A 13 -10.34 -3.33 -26.22
C LYS A 13 -8.82 -3.26 -26.25
N ASP A 14 -8.29 -2.71 -27.34
CA ASP A 14 -6.87 -2.54 -27.62
C ASP A 14 -5.97 -2.72 -26.41
N THR A 15 -5.36 -3.90 -26.29
CA THR A 15 -4.34 -4.17 -25.29
C THR A 15 -3.22 -3.18 -25.56
N GLY A 16 -3.04 -2.23 -24.66
CA GLY A 16 -2.03 -1.19 -24.78
C GLY A 16 -0.68 -1.79 -25.20
N SER A 17 -0.10 -1.28 -26.26
CA SER A 17 1.17 -1.78 -26.78
C SER A 17 2.30 -1.45 -25.80
N PHE A 18 3.22 -2.38 -25.56
CA PHE A 18 4.47 -2.12 -24.80
C PHE A 18 5.25 -0.90 -25.33
N LYS A 19 4.96 -0.44 -26.55
CA LYS A 19 5.50 0.80 -27.13
C LYS A 19 5.08 2.05 -26.36
N SER A 20 4.01 1.99 -25.54
CA SER A 20 3.56 3.11 -24.70
C SER A 20 4.37 3.27 -23.40
N VAL A 21 5.12 2.25 -22.99
CA VAL A 21 5.90 2.25 -21.72
C VAL A 21 6.85 3.45 -21.61
N PRO A 22 7.69 3.77 -22.62
CA PRO A 22 8.56 4.94 -22.54
C PRO A 22 7.80 6.26 -22.38
N GLY A 23 6.60 6.35 -22.99
CA GLY A 23 5.72 7.51 -22.88
C GLY A 23 5.19 7.70 -21.46
N LEU A 24 4.85 6.61 -20.76
CA LEU A 24 4.39 6.66 -19.38
C LEU A 24 5.47 7.18 -18.43
N PHE A 25 6.74 6.74 -18.59
CA PHE A 25 7.86 7.24 -17.79
C PHE A 25 8.29 8.67 -18.14
N ARG A 26 7.97 9.16 -19.34
CA ARG A 26 8.19 10.58 -19.71
C ARG A 26 7.18 11.53 -19.07
N ASN A 27 6.02 11.02 -18.65
CA ASN A 27 5.08 11.80 -17.86
C ASN A 27 5.63 11.95 -16.43
N LYS A 28 6.03 13.18 -16.08
CA LYS A 28 6.66 13.50 -14.79
C LYS A 28 5.76 13.18 -13.60
N GLU A 29 4.46 13.42 -13.73
CA GLU A 29 3.50 13.15 -12.65
C GLU A 29 3.39 11.65 -12.39
N LEU A 30 3.32 10.84 -13.44
CA LEU A 30 3.24 9.40 -13.35
C LEU A 30 4.55 8.80 -12.82
N ALA A 31 5.70 9.27 -13.29
CA ALA A 31 7.00 8.84 -12.81
C ALA A 31 7.21 9.15 -11.32
N LEU A 32 6.74 10.31 -10.86
CA LEU A 32 6.76 10.68 -9.44
C LEU A 32 5.85 9.77 -8.60
N LEU A 33 4.67 9.42 -9.09
CA LEU A 33 3.77 8.47 -8.40
C LEU A 33 4.39 7.08 -8.30
N TYR A 34 5.04 6.61 -9.33
CA TYR A 34 5.77 5.33 -9.29
C TYR A 34 6.92 5.36 -8.29
N LEU A 35 7.69 6.45 -8.25
CA LEU A 35 8.77 6.64 -7.28
C LEU A 35 8.21 6.71 -5.84
N GLN A 36 7.15 7.46 -5.63
CA GLN A 36 6.48 7.53 -4.33
C GLN A 36 5.95 6.16 -3.88
N THR A 37 5.36 5.39 -4.79
CA THR A 37 4.92 4.02 -4.53
C THR A 37 6.10 3.16 -4.09
N LEU A 38 7.19 3.17 -4.86
CA LEU A 38 8.40 2.39 -4.54
C LEU A 38 8.91 2.72 -3.14
N LEU A 39 9.10 4.01 -2.84
CA LEU A 39 9.64 4.46 -1.55
C LEU A 39 8.70 4.15 -0.38
N ALA A 40 7.40 4.40 -0.55
CA ALA A 40 6.41 4.14 0.49
C ALA A 40 6.30 2.65 0.81
N VAL A 41 6.24 1.80 -0.22
CA VAL A 41 6.13 0.35 -0.06
C VAL A 41 7.41 -0.24 0.53
N THR A 42 8.58 0.19 0.03
CA THR A 42 9.89 -0.25 0.58
C THR A 42 10.01 0.11 2.05
N GLY A 43 9.71 1.35 2.43
CA GLY A 43 9.76 1.80 3.82
C GLY A 43 8.76 1.07 4.72
N TYR A 44 7.55 0.82 4.23
CA TYR A 44 6.55 0.05 4.94
C TYR A 44 7.01 -1.38 5.20
N PHE A 45 7.46 -2.10 4.17
CA PHE A 45 7.85 -3.51 4.28
C PHE A 45 9.17 -3.70 5.02
N LEU A 46 10.07 -2.74 5.01
CA LEU A 46 11.24 -2.70 5.87
C LEU A 46 10.81 -2.82 7.34
N ALA A 47 9.91 -1.96 7.80
CA ALA A 47 9.43 -1.98 9.18
C ALA A 47 8.52 -3.20 9.46
N TYR A 48 7.68 -3.59 8.52
CA TYR A 48 6.75 -4.71 8.65
C TYR A 48 7.48 -6.04 8.85
N THR A 49 8.60 -6.26 8.15
CA THR A 49 9.42 -7.49 8.27
C THR A 49 9.97 -7.66 9.68
N TYR A 50 10.30 -6.55 10.34
CA TYR A 50 10.81 -6.57 11.72
C TYR A 50 9.74 -6.51 12.79
N LEU A 51 8.48 -6.32 12.45
CA LEU A 51 7.41 -6.18 13.44
C LEU A 51 7.34 -7.39 14.37
N ALA A 52 7.41 -8.62 13.84
CA ALA A 52 7.34 -9.83 14.65
C ALA A 52 8.52 -9.95 15.64
N PRO A 53 9.79 -9.85 15.22
CA PRO A 53 10.91 -9.79 16.15
C PRO A 53 10.80 -8.67 17.18
N LEU A 54 10.39 -7.47 16.77
CA LEU A 54 10.22 -6.33 17.68
C LEU A 54 9.18 -6.60 18.77
N LEU A 55 8.02 -7.15 18.39
CA LEU A 55 6.96 -7.49 19.33
C LEU A 55 7.41 -8.54 20.35
N ILE A 56 8.18 -9.56 19.92
CA ILE A 56 8.62 -10.64 20.79
C ILE A 56 9.80 -10.20 21.66
N GLN A 57 10.86 -9.67 21.03
CA GLN A 57 12.14 -9.46 21.70
C GLN A 57 12.18 -8.17 22.53
N ILE A 58 11.50 -7.11 22.06
CA ILE A 58 11.49 -5.81 22.72
C ILE A 58 10.17 -5.57 23.43
N GLY A 59 9.05 -5.90 22.77
CA GLY A 59 7.71 -5.74 23.34
C GLY A 59 7.35 -6.75 24.43
N GLY A 60 8.08 -7.87 24.50
CA GLY A 60 7.82 -8.94 25.47
C GLY A 60 6.52 -9.72 25.22
N PHE A 61 5.91 -9.59 24.03
CA PHE A 61 4.70 -10.32 23.68
C PHE A 61 5.02 -11.78 23.33
N SER A 62 4.08 -12.68 23.63
CA SER A 62 4.22 -14.07 23.22
C SER A 62 4.17 -14.21 21.70
N GLY A 63 4.87 -15.20 21.13
CA GLY A 63 4.82 -15.48 19.69
C GLY A 63 3.40 -15.76 19.18
N GLN A 64 2.50 -16.22 20.04
CA GLN A 64 1.08 -16.44 19.71
C GLN A 64 0.29 -15.13 19.54
N ALA A 65 0.76 -14.01 20.09
CA ALA A 65 0.13 -12.70 19.93
C ALA A 65 0.43 -12.07 18.56
N VAL A 66 1.55 -12.42 17.92
CA VAL A 66 1.96 -11.82 16.64
C VAL A 66 0.90 -11.97 15.53
N PRO A 67 0.30 -13.16 15.29
CA PRO A 67 -0.76 -13.31 14.30
C PRO A 67 -1.97 -12.41 14.57
N LEU A 68 -2.28 -12.11 15.84
CA LEU A 68 -3.38 -11.21 16.20
C LEU A 68 -3.09 -9.77 15.78
N PHE A 69 -1.87 -9.28 15.97
CA PHE A 69 -1.47 -7.95 15.50
C PHE A 69 -1.50 -7.86 13.97
N LEU A 70 -1.02 -8.91 13.27
CA LEU A 70 -1.09 -8.96 11.82
C LEU A 70 -2.53 -9.01 11.31
N LEU A 71 -3.41 -9.75 11.99
CA LEU A 71 -4.84 -9.79 11.71
C LEU A 71 -5.49 -8.41 11.89
N LEU A 72 -5.17 -7.71 12.98
CA LEU A 72 -5.65 -6.33 13.21
C LEU A 72 -5.21 -5.38 12.09
N MET A 73 -3.96 -5.47 11.65
CA MET A 73 -3.47 -4.69 10.51
C MET A 73 -4.23 -5.02 9.22
N GLY A 74 -4.49 -6.31 8.95
CA GLY A 74 -5.27 -6.74 7.80
C GLY A 74 -6.72 -6.25 7.83
N LEU A 75 -7.40 -6.39 8.97
CA LEU A 75 -8.77 -5.90 9.16
C LEU A 75 -8.85 -4.38 9.05
N SER A 76 -7.89 -3.66 9.62
CA SER A 76 -7.80 -2.21 9.47
C SER A 76 -7.58 -1.80 8.02
N GLY A 77 -6.85 -2.60 7.24
CA GLY A 77 -6.69 -2.42 5.80
C GLY A 77 -8.01 -2.49 5.04
N ILE A 78 -8.90 -3.42 5.42
CA ILE A 78 -10.26 -3.50 4.84
C ILE A 78 -11.04 -2.21 5.16
N CYS A 79 -11.05 -1.77 6.42
CA CYS A 79 -11.67 -0.51 6.79
C CYS A 79 -11.06 0.68 6.06
N GLY A 80 -9.73 0.74 5.97
CA GLY A 80 -8.99 1.77 5.23
C GLY A 80 -9.39 1.83 3.76
N SER A 81 -9.58 0.68 3.11
CA SER A 81 -9.97 0.62 1.71
C SER A 81 -11.35 1.24 1.45
N LEU A 82 -12.28 1.11 2.39
CA LEU A 82 -13.60 1.75 2.31
C LEU A 82 -13.50 3.28 2.42
N PHE A 83 -12.57 3.79 3.24
CA PHE A 83 -12.30 5.22 3.33
C PHE A 83 -11.54 5.76 2.13
N ALA A 84 -10.65 4.96 1.53
CA ALA A 84 -9.87 5.37 0.36
C ALA A 84 -10.75 5.82 -0.81
N THR A 85 -11.87 5.15 -1.05
CA THR A 85 -12.82 5.52 -2.12
C THR A 85 -13.42 6.91 -1.93
N ARG A 86 -13.74 7.27 -0.69
CA ARG A 86 -14.24 8.62 -0.34
C ARG A 86 -13.14 9.66 -0.45
N LEU A 87 -11.93 9.33 -0.01
CA LEU A 87 -10.77 10.23 -0.09
C LEU A 87 -10.33 10.47 -1.53
N ALA A 88 -10.38 9.45 -2.40
CA ALA A 88 -10.04 9.59 -3.81
C ALA A 88 -10.94 10.61 -4.54
N ALA A 89 -12.18 10.80 -4.08
CA ALA A 89 -13.09 11.81 -4.61
C ALA A 89 -12.71 13.25 -4.22
N MET A 90 -11.88 13.42 -3.18
CA MET A 90 -11.41 14.72 -2.72
C MET A 90 -10.20 15.16 -3.54
N LYS A 91 -10.36 16.20 -4.37
CA LYS A 91 -9.30 16.72 -5.24
C LYS A 91 -8.27 17.59 -4.47
N THR A 92 -7.74 17.04 -3.37
CA THR A 92 -6.75 17.74 -2.53
C THR A 92 -5.49 16.89 -2.33
N LYS A 93 -4.33 17.53 -2.28
CA LYS A 93 -3.05 16.85 -2.00
C LYS A 93 -3.00 16.26 -0.59
N LEU A 94 -3.83 16.73 0.33
CA LEU A 94 -3.89 16.25 1.70
C LEU A 94 -4.26 14.77 1.80
N VAL A 95 -5.02 14.23 0.84
CA VAL A 95 -5.40 12.80 0.83
C VAL A 95 -4.18 11.86 0.73
N PHE A 96 -3.09 12.29 0.11
CA PHE A 96 -1.83 11.54 0.05
C PHE A 96 -0.92 11.82 1.25
N ILE A 97 -0.93 13.05 1.75
CA ILE A 97 -0.08 13.49 2.86
C ILE A 97 -0.53 12.84 4.17
N LEU A 98 -1.83 12.82 4.46
CA LEU A 98 -2.37 12.31 5.72
C LEU A 98 -1.98 10.84 6.00
N PRO A 99 -2.22 9.87 5.10
CA PRO A 99 -1.82 8.48 5.36
C PRO A 99 -0.30 8.30 5.41
N SER A 100 0.47 9.08 4.63
CA SER A 100 1.93 9.03 4.69
C SER A 100 2.47 9.53 6.03
N VAL A 101 1.94 10.63 6.54
CA VAL A 101 2.28 11.17 7.86
C VAL A 101 1.83 10.21 8.96
N ALA A 102 0.64 9.62 8.83
CA ALA A 102 0.16 8.63 9.80
C ALA A 102 1.09 7.41 9.88
N ILE A 103 1.55 6.86 8.75
CA ILE A 103 2.52 5.77 8.73
C ILE A 103 3.82 6.20 9.44
N PHE A 104 4.36 7.37 9.10
CA PHE A 104 5.57 7.90 9.72
C PHE A 104 5.43 8.04 11.25
N LEU A 105 4.32 8.62 11.72
CA LEU A 105 4.05 8.78 13.15
C LEU A 105 3.86 7.42 13.86
N CYS A 106 3.23 6.44 13.20
CA CYS A 106 3.11 5.09 13.71
C CYS A 106 4.48 4.44 13.92
N LEU A 107 5.41 4.59 12.96
CA LEU A 107 6.77 4.04 13.06
C LEU A 107 7.58 4.70 14.18
N LEU A 108 7.42 6.01 14.39
CA LEU A 108 8.03 6.70 15.53
C LEU A 108 7.45 6.25 16.86
N ALA A 109 6.11 6.16 16.93
CA ALA A 109 5.40 5.74 18.13
C ALA A 109 5.70 4.28 18.51
N LEU A 110 5.88 3.41 17.50
CA LEU A 110 6.25 2.01 17.70
C LEU A 110 7.52 1.87 18.51
N ASN A 111 8.55 2.67 18.21
CA ASN A 111 9.84 2.64 18.89
C ASN A 111 9.74 2.99 20.40
N ILE A 112 8.80 3.88 20.75
CA ILE A 112 8.65 4.38 22.12
C ILE A 112 7.68 3.50 22.95
N SER A 113 6.70 2.90 22.28
CA SER A 113 5.52 2.34 22.96
C SER A 113 5.34 0.84 22.76
N ILE A 114 6.34 0.15 22.20
CA ILE A 114 6.22 -1.25 21.77
C ILE A 114 5.87 -2.23 22.91
N ALA A 115 6.26 -1.92 24.13
CA ALA A 115 5.98 -2.77 25.31
C ALA A 115 4.55 -2.61 25.87
N HIS A 116 3.79 -1.62 25.39
CA HIS A 116 2.47 -1.31 25.94
C HIS A 116 1.36 -1.74 24.99
N LEU A 117 0.57 -2.77 25.38
CA LEU A 117 -0.54 -3.28 24.58
C LEU A 117 -1.55 -2.19 24.18
N ALA A 118 -1.87 -1.27 25.10
CA ALA A 118 -2.78 -0.17 24.87
C ALA A 118 -2.31 0.80 23.77
N ALA A 119 -1.01 0.86 23.52
CA ALA A 119 -0.42 1.71 22.49
C ALA A 119 -0.21 0.97 21.16
N ILE A 120 0.26 -0.30 21.22
CA ILE A 120 0.59 -1.05 20.01
C ILE A 120 -0.65 -1.40 19.17
N VAL A 121 -1.78 -1.66 19.81
CA VAL A 121 -3.03 -1.98 19.10
C VAL A 121 -3.49 -0.83 18.20
N PRO A 122 -3.68 0.41 18.67
CA PRO A 122 -4.07 1.52 17.81
C PRO A 122 -2.98 1.87 16.77
N ILE A 123 -1.69 1.68 17.08
CA ILE A 123 -0.61 1.86 16.12
C ILE A 123 -0.75 0.87 14.96
N CYS A 124 -0.95 -0.42 15.22
CA CYS A 124 -1.14 -1.44 14.18
C CYS A 124 -2.37 -1.15 13.32
N ILE A 125 -3.48 -0.73 13.92
CA ILE A 125 -4.70 -0.37 13.21
C ILE A 125 -4.47 0.83 12.29
N LEU A 126 -3.89 1.89 12.80
CA LEU A 126 -3.64 3.11 12.03
C LEU A 126 -2.60 2.87 10.93
N TRP A 127 -1.55 2.12 11.22
CA TRP A 127 -0.48 1.80 10.27
C TRP A 127 -1.00 0.93 9.10
N GLY A 128 -1.70 -0.19 9.40
CA GLY A 128 -2.28 -1.07 8.39
C GLY A 128 -3.33 -0.37 7.53
N GLY A 129 -4.26 0.37 8.17
CA GLY A 129 -5.29 1.14 7.48
C GLY A 129 -4.73 2.24 6.58
N SER A 130 -3.72 2.97 7.05
CA SER A 130 -3.07 4.04 6.28
C SER A 130 -2.36 3.52 5.04
N MET A 131 -1.71 2.35 5.12
CA MET A 131 -1.06 1.73 3.96
C MET A 131 -2.07 1.31 2.90
N ALA A 132 -3.20 0.71 3.29
CA ALA A 132 -4.27 0.34 2.37
C ALA A 132 -4.87 1.57 1.67
N VAL A 133 -5.12 2.64 2.42
CA VAL A 133 -5.58 3.93 1.87
C VAL A 133 -4.58 4.46 0.84
N LEU A 134 -3.30 4.54 1.21
CA LEU A 134 -2.26 5.10 0.35
C LEU A 134 -2.09 4.31 -0.95
N GLY A 135 -2.07 2.96 -0.87
CA GLY A 135 -1.96 2.09 -2.03
C GLY A 135 -3.10 2.27 -3.03
N LEU A 136 -4.35 2.35 -2.53
CA LEU A 136 -5.53 2.58 -3.38
C LEU A 136 -5.55 3.99 -3.98
N LEU A 137 -5.11 5.01 -3.24
CA LEU A 137 -5.01 6.37 -3.76
C LEU A 137 -3.98 6.48 -4.88
N PHE A 138 -2.80 5.85 -4.73
CA PHE A 138 -1.80 5.80 -5.80
C PHE A 138 -2.35 5.10 -7.04
N GLN A 139 -2.96 3.93 -6.87
CA GLN A 139 -3.55 3.19 -7.98
C GLN A 139 -4.65 3.99 -8.69
N SER A 140 -5.55 4.61 -7.95
CA SER A 140 -6.62 5.45 -8.48
C SER A 140 -6.08 6.63 -9.27
N LYS A 141 -5.04 7.30 -8.76
CA LYS A 141 -4.41 8.44 -9.43
C LYS A 141 -3.66 8.04 -10.70
N ILE A 142 -3.00 6.88 -10.69
CA ILE A 142 -2.33 6.32 -11.87
C ILE A 142 -3.35 6.02 -12.97
N LEU A 143 -4.49 5.42 -12.61
CA LEU A 143 -5.59 5.14 -13.56
C LEU A 143 -6.18 6.44 -14.15
N GLU A 144 -6.31 7.49 -13.35
CA GLU A 144 -6.78 8.80 -13.81
C GLU A 144 -5.83 9.42 -14.84
N ILE A 145 -4.51 9.42 -14.57
CA ILE A 145 -3.51 10.05 -15.43
C ILE A 145 -3.28 9.22 -16.71
N ALA A 146 -3.28 7.91 -16.58
CA ALA A 146 -2.96 6.98 -17.68
C ALA A 146 -4.21 6.33 -18.29
N ALA A 147 -5.36 7.02 -18.34
CA ALA A 147 -6.65 6.45 -18.76
C ALA A 147 -6.61 5.73 -20.12
N HIS A 148 -5.80 6.22 -21.09
CA HIS A 148 -5.64 5.59 -22.40
C HIS A 148 -4.71 4.36 -22.43
N SER A 149 -3.94 4.13 -21.36
CA SER A 149 -3.00 3.02 -21.21
C SER A 149 -3.08 2.41 -19.82
N ALA A 150 -4.30 2.37 -19.26
CA ALA A 150 -4.59 1.99 -17.88
C ALA A 150 -4.02 0.60 -17.53
N ASP A 151 -4.16 -0.38 -18.40
CA ASP A 151 -3.70 -1.75 -18.19
C ASP A 151 -2.18 -1.83 -18.01
N ILE A 152 -1.44 -1.12 -18.88
CA ILE A 152 0.03 -1.08 -18.80
C ILE A 152 0.48 -0.29 -17.57
N ALA A 153 -0.13 0.87 -17.33
CA ALA A 153 0.21 1.70 -16.17
C ALA A 153 -0.03 0.97 -14.85
N THR A 154 -1.12 0.21 -14.74
CA THR A 154 -1.44 -0.62 -13.57
C THR A 154 -0.50 -1.82 -13.43
N SER A 155 -0.10 -2.43 -14.56
CA SER A 155 0.88 -3.51 -14.55
C SER A 155 2.26 -3.04 -14.06
N ILE A 156 2.70 -1.85 -14.51
CA ILE A 156 3.93 -1.21 -14.01
C ILE A 156 3.81 -0.89 -12.52
N TYR A 157 2.67 -0.32 -12.09
CA TYR A 157 2.40 -0.06 -10.66
C TYR A 157 2.53 -1.32 -9.82
N SER A 158 1.89 -2.42 -10.25
CA SER A 158 1.96 -3.70 -9.55
C SER A 158 3.37 -4.25 -9.49
N GLY A 159 4.13 -4.12 -10.58
CA GLY A 159 5.56 -4.49 -10.63
C GLY A 159 6.39 -3.68 -9.63
N ILE A 160 6.23 -2.36 -9.62
CA ILE A 160 6.93 -1.45 -8.68
C ILE A 160 6.54 -1.75 -7.24
N PHE A 161 5.27 -2.02 -6.99
CA PHE A 161 4.77 -2.39 -5.66
C PHE A 161 5.47 -3.66 -5.15
N ASN A 162 5.57 -4.71 -5.99
CA ASN A 162 6.25 -5.95 -5.63
C ASN A 162 7.78 -5.76 -5.46
N VAL A 163 8.42 -4.92 -6.28
CA VAL A 163 9.82 -4.53 -6.09
C VAL A 163 10.00 -3.83 -4.75
N GLY A 164 9.06 -2.96 -4.36
CA GLY A 164 9.05 -2.31 -3.06
C GLY A 164 8.94 -3.30 -1.90
N ILE A 165 8.05 -4.31 -2.01
CA ILE A 165 7.92 -5.40 -1.02
C ILE A 165 9.24 -6.14 -0.86
N GLY A 166 9.78 -6.65 -1.98
CA GLY A 166 11.03 -7.42 -1.98
C GLY A 166 12.22 -6.58 -1.50
N GLY A 167 12.31 -5.33 -1.97
CA GLY A 167 13.36 -4.39 -1.55
C GLY A 167 13.29 -4.07 -0.06
N GLY A 168 12.08 -3.80 0.47
CA GLY A 168 11.87 -3.57 1.89
C GLY A 168 12.27 -4.77 2.75
N ALA A 169 11.84 -5.96 2.36
CA ALA A 169 12.18 -7.20 3.08
C ALA A 169 13.67 -7.55 3.00
N PHE A 170 14.36 -7.16 1.92
CA PHE A 170 15.79 -7.44 1.72
C PHE A 170 16.69 -6.46 2.48
N ILE A 171 16.33 -5.18 2.53
CA ILE A 171 17.09 -4.13 3.21
C ILE A 171 16.91 -4.23 4.73
N GLY A 172 15.70 -4.60 5.16
CA GLY A 172 15.37 -4.81 6.55
C GLY A 172 15.92 -6.08 7.09
#